data_9f90e831c11dc4755d69c2a715fa618b
#
_entry.id   9f90e831c11dc4755d69c2a715fa618b
#
_cell.length_a   1.000
_cell.length_b   1.000
_cell.length_c   1.000
_cell.angle_alpha   90.00
_cell.angle_beta   90.00
_cell.angle_gamma   90.00
#
_symmetry.space_group_name_H-M   'P 1'
#
loop_
_entity.id
_entity.type
_entity.pdbx_description
1 polymer ?
#
loop_
_entity_poly.entity_id
_entity_poly.type
_entity_poly.pdbx_seq_one_letter_code
_entity_poly.pdbx_strand_id
1 'polypeptide(L)'
;TILNIDVSDSKKIKKAINQVKKSYKIKGNQNQSQQILIQNQTINSKTSGVIFTKTLQNGSPYYTINFEDGTSTDSVTKGIAGNTIKIYNYTLEKNVPKKWKALILAVKEIEKITKNDKLDIEFAITAKTIILFQVRPLTTIKNHITSDLKKWINKEVKKNQTKILQFQSKLSKDESMIFSNMTDWNPAEIIGSNPKKLDYSLYDFLIMKDSWSKGRQMLGYNNTNICLMQEFFGRPYVNVNASFHSLLPSKINIKLQKKLIKYFLKKLKEKPYLHDKVEFEILFTCYDFSLRRKLKDLKKNNFTEKELKILEKELINFTNKLIKQTPNILSKTNTSLKILETKRRESKNESGNYKDKLHKAENLLKNCKKYGTIQFSAIARLAFVAKTLLNGVPEISNITKHEIDIFMNSISTSVTEFQKDLFY
;
A
#
# COMPACT_ATOMS: atom_id res chain seq x y z
N THR A 1 -28.87 -3.86 -21.98
CA THR A 1 -29.63 -2.72 -21.40
C THR A 1 -29.62 -1.58 -22.40
N ILE A 2 -30.75 -0.89 -22.55
CA ILE A 2 -30.86 0.34 -23.36
C ILE A 2 -31.32 1.44 -22.41
N LEU A 3 -30.65 2.58 -22.46
CA LEU A 3 -30.85 3.70 -21.56
C LEU A 3 -31.30 4.96 -22.32
N ASN A 4 -31.76 5.94 -21.60
CA ASN A 4 -32.13 7.26 -22.12
C ASN A 4 -33.27 7.19 -23.18
N ILE A 5 -34.28 6.34 -22.92
CA ILE A 5 -35.47 6.27 -23.75
C ILE A 5 -36.52 7.26 -23.19
N ASP A 6 -36.90 8.23 -23.99
CA ASP A 6 -38.00 9.12 -23.65
C ASP A 6 -39.32 8.36 -23.67
N VAL A 7 -40.04 8.35 -22.53
CA VAL A 7 -41.31 7.64 -22.38
C VAL A 7 -42.43 8.25 -23.21
N SER A 8 -42.32 9.51 -23.65
CA SER A 8 -43.27 10.17 -24.56
C SER A 8 -43.15 9.70 -26.01
N ASP A 9 -42.00 9.09 -26.40
CA ASP A 9 -41.73 8.63 -27.76
C ASP A 9 -42.02 7.13 -27.92
N SER A 10 -43.24 6.81 -28.28
CA SER A 10 -43.67 5.42 -28.48
C SER A 10 -42.89 4.68 -29.56
N LYS A 11 -42.34 5.38 -30.56
CA LYS A 11 -41.51 4.77 -31.61
C LYS A 11 -40.16 4.33 -31.08
N LYS A 12 -39.52 5.17 -30.26
CA LYS A 12 -38.26 4.82 -29.57
C LYS A 12 -38.44 3.65 -28.61
N ILE A 13 -39.53 3.63 -27.84
CA ILE A 13 -39.85 2.51 -26.95
C ILE A 13 -40.00 1.20 -27.73
N LYS A 14 -40.79 1.17 -28.81
CA LYS A 14 -40.96 -0.01 -29.64
C LYS A 14 -39.63 -0.49 -30.28
N LYS A 15 -38.80 0.46 -30.75
CA LYS A 15 -37.45 0.16 -31.30
C LYS A 15 -36.56 -0.47 -30.21
N ALA A 16 -36.53 0.08 -29.01
CA ALA A 16 -35.74 -0.44 -27.89
C ALA A 16 -36.20 -1.87 -27.48
N ILE A 17 -37.52 -2.09 -27.35
CA ILE A 17 -38.08 -3.40 -27.07
C ILE A 17 -37.68 -4.44 -28.14
N ASN A 18 -37.78 -4.09 -29.41
CA ASN A 18 -37.38 -4.96 -30.49
C ASN A 18 -35.89 -5.26 -30.52
N GLN A 19 -35.07 -4.29 -30.14
CA GLN A 19 -33.62 -4.46 -30.06
C GLN A 19 -33.24 -5.40 -28.88
N VAL A 20 -33.91 -5.31 -27.74
CA VAL A 20 -33.74 -6.26 -26.63
C VAL A 20 -34.19 -7.66 -27.03
N LYS A 21 -35.36 -7.80 -27.68
CA LYS A 21 -35.86 -9.11 -28.19
C LYS A 21 -34.84 -9.74 -29.18
N LYS A 22 -34.27 -8.96 -30.10
CA LYS A 22 -33.24 -9.47 -31.02
C LYS A 22 -32.00 -9.99 -30.25
N SER A 23 -31.60 -9.37 -29.16
CA SER A 23 -30.44 -9.81 -28.37
C SER A 23 -30.64 -11.18 -27.70
N TYR A 24 -31.88 -11.59 -27.40
CA TYR A 24 -32.19 -12.91 -26.88
C TYR A 24 -32.02 -14.00 -27.95
N LYS A 25 -32.39 -13.74 -29.19
CA LYS A 25 -32.25 -14.70 -30.30
C LYS A 25 -30.80 -15.05 -30.59
N ILE A 26 -29.89 -14.08 -30.46
CA ILE A 26 -28.45 -14.27 -30.69
C ILE A 26 -27.81 -15.19 -29.64
N LYS A 27 -28.37 -15.24 -28.42
CA LYS A 27 -27.83 -16.04 -27.30
C LYS A 27 -28.38 -17.49 -27.20
N GLY A 28 -29.13 -17.96 -28.17
CA GLY A 28 -29.50 -19.38 -28.32
C GLY A 28 -30.57 -19.90 -27.34
N ASN A 29 -31.15 -19.05 -26.49
CA ASN A 29 -32.20 -19.44 -25.52
C ASN A 29 -33.63 -19.36 -26.16
N GLN A 30 -34.00 -20.37 -26.90
CA GLN A 30 -35.33 -20.38 -27.60
C GLN A 30 -36.51 -20.87 -26.78
N ASN A 31 -36.32 -21.44 -25.59
CA ASN A 31 -37.38 -22.21 -24.88
C ASN A 31 -37.84 -21.64 -23.55
N GLN A 32 -37.53 -20.39 -23.19
CA GLN A 32 -38.06 -19.77 -21.94
C GLN A 32 -38.89 -18.53 -22.28
N SER A 33 -39.97 -18.30 -21.51
CA SER A 33 -40.75 -17.07 -21.59
C SER A 33 -39.87 -15.85 -21.38
N GLN A 34 -39.56 -15.13 -22.45
CA GLN A 34 -38.67 -13.98 -22.42
C GLN A 34 -39.43 -12.77 -21.89
N GLN A 35 -38.96 -12.21 -20.80
CA GLN A 35 -39.47 -11.00 -20.19
C GLN A 35 -38.55 -9.80 -20.43
N ILE A 36 -39.14 -8.61 -20.54
CA ILE A 36 -38.43 -7.35 -20.68
C ILE A 36 -38.80 -6.47 -19.49
N LEU A 37 -37.80 -6.10 -18.69
CA LEU A 37 -37.98 -5.13 -17.61
C LEU A 37 -37.89 -3.72 -18.17
N ILE A 38 -38.94 -2.92 -17.91
CA ILE A 38 -38.97 -1.48 -18.20
C ILE A 38 -39.06 -0.77 -16.85
N GLN A 39 -38.12 0.11 -16.56
CA GLN A 39 -38.10 0.85 -15.31
C GLN A 39 -37.65 2.30 -15.51
N ASN A 40 -38.02 3.16 -14.57
CA ASN A 40 -37.54 4.54 -14.58
C ASN A 40 -36.03 4.59 -14.43
N GLN A 41 -35.40 5.44 -15.22
CA GLN A 41 -33.95 5.67 -15.12
C GLN A 41 -33.64 6.41 -13.83
N THR A 42 -32.63 5.95 -13.10
CA THR A 42 -32.12 6.63 -11.91
C THR A 42 -31.37 7.87 -12.33
N ILE A 43 -31.81 9.02 -11.85
CA ILE A 43 -31.21 10.33 -12.09
C ILE A 43 -30.51 10.78 -10.80
N ASN A 44 -29.40 11.56 -10.92
CA ASN A 44 -28.67 12.13 -9.79
C ASN A 44 -28.05 11.10 -8.83
N SER A 45 -27.53 9.99 -9.36
CA SER A 45 -26.66 9.11 -8.56
C SER A 45 -25.42 9.88 -8.13
N LYS A 46 -24.98 9.66 -6.89
CA LYS A 46 -23.68 10.16 -6.37
C LYS A 46 -22.57 9.13 -6.51
N THR A 47 -22.95 7.86 -6.39
CA THR A 47 -22.06 6.71 -6.50
C THR A 47 -22.86 5.56 -7.09
N SER A 48 -22.29 4.86 -8.05
CA SER A 48 -22.89 3.63 -8.60
C SER A 48 -21.85 2.52 -8.64
N GLY A 49 -22.29 1.28 -8.65
CA GLY A 49 -21.36 0.17 -8.67
C GLY A 49 -21.98 -1.20 -8.52
N VAL A 50 -21.09 -2.16 -8.27
CA VAL A 50 -21.43 -3.55 -8.01
C VAL A 50 -20.84 -3.95 -6.67
N ILE A 51 -21.61 -4.63 -5.83
CA ILE A 51 -21.16 -5.23 -4.59
C ILE A 51 -21.28 -6.75 -4.65
N PHE A 52 -20.15 -7.42 -4.43
CA PHE A 52 -20.08 -8.86 -4.23
C PHE A 52 -20.07 -9.17 -2.74
N THR A 53 -20.92 -10.05 -2.27
CA THR A 53 -20.99 -10.40 -0.84
C THR A 53 -19.88 -11.36 -0.39
N LYS A 54 -19.12 -11.90 -1.33
CA LYS A 54 -17.88 -12.67 -1.16
C LYS A 54 -16.84 -12.23 -2.17
N THR A 55 -15.57 -12.48 -1.89
CA THR A 55 -14.53 -12.28 -2.90
C THR A 55 -14.66 -13.32 -4.03
N LEU A 56 -14.56 -12.88 -5.28
CA LEU A 56 -14.73 -13.75 -6.46
C LEU A 56 -13.67 -14.85 -6.55
N GLN A 57 -12.44 -14.57 -6.09
CA GLN A 57 -11.31 -15.48 -6.25
C GLN A 57 -11.39 -16.73 -5.36
N ASN A 58 -11.83 -16.57 -4.10
CA ASN A 58 -11.75 -17.64 -3.09
C ASN A 58 -12.92 -17.68 -2.11
N GLY A 59 -13.98 -16.89 -2.34
CA GLY A 59 -15.17 -16.87 -1.48
C GLY A 59 -14.93 -16.32 -0.06
N SER A 60 -13.84 -15.57 0.16
CA SER A 60 -13.57 -14.98 1.47
C SER A 60 -14.67 -14.02 1.92
N PRO A 61 -14.95 -13.90 3.23
CA PRO A 61 -16.08 -13.16 3.77
C PRO A 61 -15.86 -11.64 3.76
N TYR A 62 -15.74 -11.06 2.57
CA TYR A 62 -15.64 -9.64 2.36
C TYR A 62 -16.69 -9.16 1.38
N TYR A 63 -17.40 -8.10 1.73
CA TYR A 63 -18.11 -7.28 0.76
C TYR A 63 -17.09 -6.57 -0.11
N THR A 64 -17.03 -6.90 -1.39
CA THR A 64 -16.16 -6.26 -2.38
C THR A 64 -17.00 -5.30 -3.20
N ILE A 65 -16.77 -4.00 -3.02
CA ILE A 65 -17.53 -2.94 -3.67
C ILE A 65 -16.65 -2.33 -4.76
N ASN A 66 -17.04 -2.51 -6.01
CA ASN A 66 -16.46 -1.82 -7.16
C ASN A 66 -17.39 -0.66 -7.51
N PHE A 67 -16.88 0.57 -7.51
CA PHE A 67 -17.72 1.75 -7.61
C PHE A 67 -17.04 2.91 -8.34
N GLU A 68 -17.88 3.80 -8.84
CA GLU A 68 -17.50 5.11 -9.32
C GLU A 68 -18.34 6.20 -8.64
N ASP A 69 -17.70 7.32 -8.37
CA ASP A 69 -18.37 8.54 -7.93
C ASP A 69 -18.72 9.40 -9.15
N GLY A 70 -19.98 9.81 -9.27
CA GLY A 70 -20.48 10.60 -10.39
C GLY A 70 -21.92 10.28 -10.73
N THR A 71 -22.43 10.98 -11.72
CA THR A 71 -23.84 10.85 -12.17
C THR A 71 -24.07 9.73 -13.19
N SER A 72 -23.01 9.14 -13.75
CA SER A 72 -23.11 8.04 -14.70
C SER A 72 -23.20 6.69 -13.98
N THR A 73 -24.16 5.87 -14.40
CA THR A 73 -24.36 4.51 -13.87
C THR A 73 -23.77 3.44 -14.79
N ASP A 74 -23.16 3.80 -15.92
CA ASP A 74 -22.83 2.89 -17.02
C ASP A 74 -21.41 2.34 -17.00
N SER A 75 -20.48 3.04 -16.37
CA SER A 75 -19.04 2.75 -16.47
C SER A 75 -18.65 1.48 -15.72
N VAL A 76 -19.23 1.22 -14.55
CA VAL A 76 -18.89 0.05 -13.73
C VAL A 76 -19.39 -1.24 -14.36
N THR A 77 -20.58 -1.19 -15.02
CA THR A 77 -21.13 -2.35 -15.72
C THR A 77 -20.40 -2.68 -17.01
N LYS A 78 -19.63 -1.72 -17.57
CA LYS A 78 -18.78 -1.90 -18.76
C LYS A 78 -17.38 -2.43 -18.45
N GLY A 79 -17.05 -2.72 -17.17
CA GLY A 79 -15.75 -3.27 -16.77
C GLY A 79 -14.59 -2.27 -16.84
N ILE A 80 -14.86 -0.97 -16.88
CA ILE A 80 -13.84 0.09 -16.79
C ILE A 80 -13.36 0.13 -15.34
N ALA A 81 -12.05 0.23 -15.14
CA ALA A 81 -11.42 0.20 -13.83
C ALA A 81 -11.94 1.32 -12.91
N GLY A 82 -12.81 0.96 -11.99
CA GLY A 82 -13.33 1.83 -10.93
C GLY A 82 -12.56 1.64 -9.63
N ASN A 83 -12.92 2.41 -8.61
CA ASN A 83 -12.42 2.22 -7.27
C ASN A 83 -12.94 0.91 -6.67
N THR A 84 -12.09 0.23 -5.90
CA THR A 84 -12.48 -0.98 -5.17
C THR A 84 -12.26 -0.81 -3.68
N ILE A 85 -13.26 -1.16 -2.87
CA ILE A 85 -13.13 -1.27 -1.43
C ILE A 85 -13.58 -2.65 -0.96
N LYS A 86 -12.91 -3.20 0.05
CA LYS A 86 -13.28 -4.45 0.70
C LYS A 86 -13.63 -4.21 2.16
N ILE A 87 -14.79 -4.66 2.58
CA ILE A 87 -15.28 -4.56 3.96
C ILE A 87 -15.52 -5.97 4.48
N TYR A 88 -14.88 -6.31 5.61
CA TYR A 88 -15.10 -7.62 6.22
C TYR A 88 -16.54 -7.79 6.69
N ASN A 89 -17.20 -8.89 6.31
CA ASN A 89 -18.65 -9.10 6.54
C ASN A 89 -19.05 -9.07 8.01
N TYR A 90 -18.10 -9.39 8.92
CA TYR A 90 -18.32 -9.37 10.37
C TYR A 90 -17.87 -8.06 11.04
N THR A 91 -17.54 -7.04 10.25
CA THR A 91 -17.23 -5.71 10.79
C THR A 91 -18.43 -5.19 11.57
N LEU A 92 -18.17 -4.72 12.80
CA LEU A 92 -19.21 -4.09 13.61
C LEU A 92 -19.75 -2.86 12.88
N GLU A 93 -21.06 -2.66 12.92
CA GLU A 93 -21.73 -1.57 12.20
C GLU A 93 -21.13 -0.19 12.44
N LYS A 94 -20.72 0.10 13.70
CA LYS A 94 -20.05 1.35 14.06
C LYS A 94 -18.70 1.57 13.36
N ASN A 95 -18.05 0.50 12.89
CA ASN A 95 -16.74 0.53 12.23
C ASN A 95 -16.86 0.48 10.69
N VAL A 96 -18.05 0.32 10.15
CA VAL A 96 -18.27 0.42 8.69
C VAL A 96 -18.14 1.87 8.29
N PRO A 97 -17.36 2.20 7.23
CA PRO A 97 -17.20 3.57 6.76
C PRO A 97 -18.56 4.22 6.47
N LYS A 98 -18.77 5.45 6.93
CA LYS A 98 -20.07 6.15 6.89
C LYS A 98 -20.74 6.11 5.50
N LYS A 99 -19.94 6.27 4.44
CA LYS A 99 -20.41 6.22 3.03
C LYS A 99 -21.12 4.91 2.69
N TRP A 100 -20.63 3.79 3.23
CA TRP A 100 -21.08 2.43 2.86
C TRP A 100 -22.07 1.80 3.84
N LYS A 101 -22.29 2.44 4.99
CA LYS A 101 -23.10 1.87 6.07
C LYS A 101 -24.50 1.49 5.62
N ALA A 102 -25.21 2.39 4.97
CA ALA A 102 -26.56 2.14 4.49
C ALA A 102 -26.61 1.05 3.39
N LEU A 103 -25.62 1.04 2.47
CA LEU A 103 -25.50 -0.01 1.46
C LEU A 103 -25.29 -1.40 2.11
N ILE A 104 -24.38 -1.49 3.07
CA ILE A 104 -24.11 -2.77 3.77
C ILE A 104 -25.34 -3.27 4.54
N LEU A 105 -26.13 -2.37 5.13
CA LEU A 105 -27.39 -2.76 5.80
C LEU A 105 -28.41 -3.30 4.80
N ALA A 106 -28.61 -2.62 3.67
CA ALA A 106 -29.50 -3.09 2.61
C ALA A 106 -29.06 -4.47 2.05
N VAL A 107 -27.75 -4.66 1.84
CA VAL A 107 -27.22 -5.95 1.37
C VAL A 107 -27.43 -7.06 2.39
N LYS A 108 -27.23 -6.81 3.69
CA LYS A 108 -27.53 -7.80 4.75
C LYS A 108 -29.00 -8.16 4.82
N GLU A 109 -29.89 -7.21 4.56
CA GLU A 109 -31.32 -7.47 4.46
C GLU A 109 -31.64 -8.40 3.28
N ILE A 110 -31.06 -8.14 2.11
CA ILE A 110 -31.21 -9.00 0.92
C ILE A 110 -30.63 -10.40 1.17
N GLU A 111 -29.45 -10.52 1.78
CA GLU A 111 -28.89 -11.83 2.18
C GLU A 111 -29.87 -12.62 3.06
N LYS A 112 -30.54 -11.92 3.99
CA LYS A 112 -31.54 -12.54 4.89
C LYS A 112 -32.82 -12.96 4.13
N ILE A 113 -33.34 -12.10 3.27
CA ILE A 113 -34.57 -12.38 2.47
C ILE A 113 -34.30 -13.53 1.50
N THR A 114 -33.17 -13.50 0.79
CA THR A 114 -32.84 -14.53 -0.21
C THR A 114 -32.28 -15.81 0.41
N LYS A 115 -32.01 -15.82 1.71
CA LYS A 115 -31.29 -16.90 2.42
C LYS A 115 -29.99 -17.32 1.73
N ASN A 116 -29.34 -16.37 1.04
CA ASN A 116 -28.10 -16.57 0.27
C ASN A 116 -27.08 -15.50 0.63
N ASP A 117 -25.89 -15.92 1.06
CA ASP A 117 -24.77 -15.05 1.41
C ASP A 117 -23.72 -14.91 0.27
N LYS A 118 -24.08 -15.33 -0.94
CA LYS A 118 -23.24 -15.29 -2.15
C LYS A 118 -23.98 -14.55 -3.26
N LEU A 119 -23.95 -13.24 -3.22
CA LEU A 119 -24.71 -12.38 -4.11
C LEU A 119 -23.79 -11.40 -4.86
N ASP A 120 -24.20 -11.10 -6.08
CA ASP A 120 -23.75 -10.03 -6.96
C ASP A 120 -24.89 -9.02 -7.07
N ILE A 121 -24.69 -7.79 -6.61
CA ILE A 121 -25.72 -6.78 -6.49
C ILE A 121 -25.27 -5.49 -7.16
N GLU A 122 -26.03 -5.06 -8.16
CA GLU A 122 -25.84 -3.76 -8.81
C GLU A 122 -26.61 -2.67 -8.04
N PHE A 123 -25.93 -1.55 -7.74
CA PHE A 123 -26.51 -0.51 -6.91
C PHE A 123 -26.21 0.92 -7.40
N ALA A 124 -27.02 1.86 -6.96
CA ALA A 124 -26.70 3.30 -6.94
C ALA A 124 -27.03 3.92 -5.59
N ILE A 125 -26.23 4.87 -5.18
CA ILE A 125 -26.44 5.72 -4.00
C ILE A 125 -26.81 7.11 -4.48
N THR A 126 -27.99 7.58 -4.11
CA THR A 126 -28.44 8.95 -4.33
C THR A 126 -28.25 9.79 -3.06
N ALA A 127 -28.64 11.04 -3.08
CA ALA A 127 -28.63 11.88 -1.89
C ALA A 127 -29.57 11.38 -0.78
N LYS A 128 -30.63 10.65 -1.15
CA LYS A 128 -31.72 10.27 -0.22
C LYS A 128 -31.84 8.78 0.00
N THR A 129 -31.51 7.95 -1.01
CA THR A 129 -31.83 6.51 -1.00
C THR A 129 -30.71 5.69 -1.64
N ILE A 130 -30.74 4.39 -1.36
CA ILE A 130 -30.00 3.36 -2.08
C ILE A 130 -30.95 2.65 -3.02
N ILE A 131 -30.55 2.48 -4.25
CA ILE A 131 -31.29 1.79 -5.29
C ILE A 131 -30.54 0.53 -5.65
N LEU A 132 -31.20 -0.60 -5.62
CA LEU A 132 -30.68 -1.89 -6.09
C LEU A 132 -31.28 -2.17 -7.46
N PHE A 133 -30.41 -2.32 -8.47
CA PHE A 133 -30.85 -2.57 -9.85
C PHE A 133 -31.02 -4.04 -10.14
N GLN A 134 -30.11 -4.86 -9.64
CA GLN A 134 -30.10 -6.28 -9.90
C GLN A 134 -29.48 -7.04 -8.73
N VAL A 135 -30.02 -8.21 -8.42
CA VAL A 135 -29.48 -9.17 -7.45
C VAL A 135 -29.34 -10.51 -8.14
N ARG A 136 -28.14 -11.07 -8.14
CA ARG A 136 -27.81 -12.35 -8.77
C ARG A 136 -27.04 -13.26 -7.80
N PRO A 137 -27.24 -14.58 -7.82
CA PRO A 137 -26.37 -15.52 -7.13
C PRO A 137 -24.97 -15.50 -7.73
N LEU A 138 -23.92 -15.53 -6.88
CA LEU A 138 -22.54 -15.77 -7.31
C LEU A 138 -22.34 -17.25 -7.63
N THR A 139 -22.19 -17.58 -8.90
CA THR A 139 -22.03 -18.96 -9.39
C THR A 139 -20.57 -19.40 -9.50
N THR A 140 -19.63 -18.45 -9.46
CA THR A 140 -18.20 -18.69 -9.73
C THR A 140 -17.40 -19.16 -8.53
N ILE A 141 -17.95 -19.15 -7.31
CA ILE A 141 -17.25 -19.53 -6.10
C ILE A 141 -17.24 -21.05 -5.93
N LYS A 142 -16.12 -21.69 -6.23
CA LYS A 142 -15.94 -23.15 -6.11
C LYS A 142 -15.72 -23.64 -4.68
N ASN A 143 -15.25 -22.80 -3.76
CA ASN A 143 -14.87 -23.19 -2.41
C ASN A 143 -15.92 -22.74 -1.37
N HIS A 144 -16.40 -23.69 -0.57
CA HIS A 144 -17.26 -23.41 0.59
C HIS A 144 -16.38 -23.12 1.81
N ILE A 145 -16.61 -21.96 2.45
CA ILE A 145 -16.01 -21.67 3.76
C ILE A 145 -16.76 -22.50 4.81
N THR A 146 -16.07 -23.48 5.39
CA THR A 146 -16.62 -24.33 6.45
C THR A 146 -16.89 -23.53 7.73
N SER A 147 -17.73 -24.05 8.62
CA SER A 147 -18.00 -23.45 9.94
C SER A 147 -16.74 -23.26 10.76
N ASP A 148 -15.80 -24.21 10.69
CA ASP A 148 -14.53 -24.17 11.43
C ASP A 148 -13.60 -23.10 10.87
N LEU A 149 -13.54 -22.93 9.56
CA LEU A 149 -12.79 -21.83 8.93
C LEU A 149 -13.40 -20.47 9.33
N LYS A 150 -14.71 -20.32 9.41
CA LYS A 150 -15.35 -19.09 9.92
C LYS A 150 -14.95 -18.80 11.36
N LYS A 151 -14.97 -19.81 12.25
CA LYS A 151 -14.54 -19.68 13.66
C LYS A 151 -13.07 -19.26 13.73
N TRP A 152 -12.21 -19.90 12.94
CA TRP A 152 -10.78 -19.57 12.89
C TRP A 152 -10.54 -18.12 12.41
N ILE A 153 -11.19 -17.69 11.31
CA ILE A 153 -11.11 -16.32 10.81
C ILE A 153 -11.50 -15.31 11.90
N ASN A 154 -12.62 -15.55 12.59
CA ASN A 154 -13.07 -14.67 13.67
C ASN A 154 -12.08 -14.59 14.84
N LYS A 155 -11.46 -15.71 15.19
CA LYS A 155 -10.41 -15.76 16.23
C LYS A 155 -9.18 -14.93 15.79
N GLU A 156 -8.71 -15.12 14.57
CA GLU A 156 -7.57 -14.37 14.04
C GLU A 156 -7.87 -12.87 13.87
N VAL A 157 -9.08 -12.49 13.44
CA VAL A 157 -9.50 -11.08 13.39
C VAL A 157 -9.42 -10.45 14.77
N LYS A 158 -10.00 -11.08 15.81
CA LYS A 158 -9.94 -10.57 17.19
C LYS A 158 -8.49 -10.42 17.68
N LYS A 159 -7.65 -11.42 17.46
CA LYS A 159 -6.22 -11.41 17.81
C LYS A 159 -5.48 -10.23 17.16
N ASN A 160 -5.68 -10.05 15.84
CA ASN A 160 -5.03 -8.97 15.12
C ASN A 160 -5.59 -7.59 15.50
N GLN A 161 -6.89 -7.46 15.79
CA GLN A 161 -7.47 -6.22 16.34
C GLN A 161 -6.84 -5.86 17.68
N THR A 162 -6.69 -6.82 18.60
CA THR A 162 -6.02 -6.60 19.89
C THR A 162 -4.58 -6.14 19.70
N LYS A 163 -3.85 -6.76 18.78
CA LYS A 163 -2.48 -6.37 18.44
C LYS A 163 -2.40 -4.93 17.91
N ILE A 164 -3.31 -4.53 17.02
CA ILE A 164 -3.37 -3.15 16.50
C ILE A 164 -3.70 -2.17 17.61
N LEU A 165 -4.66 -2.49 18.49
CA LEU A 165 -5.02 -1.63 19.63
C LEU A 165 -3.86 -1.45 20.60
N GLN A 166 -3.04 -2.49 20.84
CA GLN A 166 -1.82 -2.37 21.64
C GLN A 166 -0.78 -1.42 21.02
N PHE A 167 -0.68 -1.38 19.68
CA PHE A 167 0.15 -0.37 19.02
C PHE A 167 -0.44 1.02 19.15
N GLN A 168 -1.76 1.17 18.96
CA GLN A 168 -2.45 2.46 19.08
C GLN A 168 -2.38 3.04 20.48
N SER A 169 -2.42 2.20 21.54
CA SER A 169 -2.32 2.65 22.93
C SER A 169 -0.97 3.30 23.27
N LYS A 170 0.07 3.03 22.47
CA LYS A 170 1.41 3.63 22.62
C LYS A 170 1.54 4.97 21.89
N LEU A 171 0.54 5.37 21.11
CA LEU A 171 0.49 6.63 20.39
C LEU A 171 -0.33 7.67 21.15
N SER A 172 -0.12 8.94 20.87
CA SER A 172 -1.01 9.99 21.35
C SER A 172 -2.42 9.84 20.75
N LYS A 173 -3.46 10.35 21.45
CA LYS A 173 -4.88 10.24 21.02
C LYS A 173 -5.13 10.74 19.58
N ASP A 174 -4.28 11.65 19.12
CA ASP A 174 -4.39 12.30 17.80
C ASP A 174 -3.58 11.62 16.70
N GLU A 175 -2.78 10.59 17.03
CA GLU A 175 -1.97 9.88 16.05
C GLU A 175 -2.71 8.69 15.44
N SER A 176 -2.74 8.62 14.11
CA SER A 176 -3.26 7.44 13.41
C SER A 176 -2.15 6.44 13.15
N MET A 177 -2.42 5.14 13.39
CA MET A 177 -1.52 4.06 13.00
C MET A 177 -1.81 3.64 11.56
N ILE A 178 -0.77 3.56 10.74
CA ILE A 178 -0.85 3.07 9.37
C ILE A 178 0.11 1.89 9.21
N PHE A 179 -0.37 0.83 8.57
CA PHE A 179 0.41 -0.29 8.11
C PHE A 179 0.33 -0.39 6.58
N SER A 180 1.45 -0.65 5.94
CA SER A 180 1.54 -0.80 4.48
C SER A 180 2.48 -1.97 4.14
N ASN A 181 2.26 -2.62 3.03
CA ASN A 181 3.09 -3.75 2.59
C ASN A 181 4.18 -3.36 1.58
N MET A 182 4.12 -2.13 1.05
CA MET A 182 5.04 -1.62 0.02
C MET A 182 5.87 -0.42 0.49
N THR A 183 5.57 0.13 1.65
CA THR A 183 6.33 1.24 2.23
C THR A 183 7.60 0.71 2.85
N ASP A 184 8.74 1.33 2.51
CA ASP A 184 10.02 1.10 3.18
C ASP A 184 10.43 -0.39 3.28
N TRP A 185 11.56 -0.75 2.66
CA TRP A 185 12.04 -2.15 2.57
C TRP A 185 11.08 -3.15 1.94
N ASN A 186 9.96 -2.73 1.43
CA ASN A 186 8.98 -3.45 0.60
C ASN A 186 8.92 -4.97 0.87
N PRO A 187 8.50 -5.43 2.06
CA PRO A 187 8.52 -6.85 2.39
C PRO A 187 7.69 -7.68 1.40
N ALA A 188 6.60 -7.14 0.88
CA ALA A 188 5.77 -7.84 -0.10
C ALA A 188 6.50 -8.11 -1.43
N GLU A 189 7.46 -7.26 -1.81
CA GLU A 189 8.30 -7.42 -2.99
C GLU A 189 9.45 -8.41 -2.75
N ILE A 190 10.11 -8.30 -1.59
CA ILE A 190 11.36 -9.04 -1.32
C ILE A 190 11.08 -10.49 -0.88
N ILE A 191 10.10 -10.70 0.00
CA ILE A 191 9.76 -12.04 0.53
C ILE A 191 8.36 -12.52 0.13
N GLY A 192 7.64 -11.74 -0.68
CA GLY A 192 6.29 -12.03 -1.13
C GLY A 192 5.20 -11.57 -0.15
N SER A 193 3.99 -11.42 -0.68
CA SER A 193 2.83 -10.99 0.11
C SER A 193 2.31 -12.06 1.07
N ASN A 194 2.77 -13.30 0.95
CA ASN A 194 2.40 -14.43 1.81
C ASN A 194 3.62 -15.36 2.04
N PRO A 195 4.67 -14.84 2.69
CA PRO A 195 5.93 -15.56 2.85
C PRO A 195 5.77 -16.78 3.75
N LYS A 196 6.63 -17.78 3.56
CA LYS A 196 6.78 -18.87 4.52
C LYS A 196 7.41 -18.34 5.82
N LYS A 197 7.21 -19.06 6.92
CA LYS A 197 7.72 -18.66 8.24
C LYS A 197 9.24 -18.46 8.26
N LEU A 198 9.98 -19.28 7.53
CA LEU A 198 11.44 -19.16 7.45
C LEU A 198 11.84 -17.86 6.74
N ASP A 199 11.23 -17.57 5.59
CA ASP A 199 11.52 -16.35 4.81
C ASP A 199 11.21 -15.10 5.65
N TYR A 200 10.05 -15.10 6.32
CA TYR A 200 9.65 -14.03 7.23
C TYR A 200 10.68 -13.83 8.36
N SER A 201 11.05 -14.92 9.06
CA SER A 201 11.96 -14.83 10.21
C SER A 201 13.38 -14.42 9.81
N LEU A 202 13.85 -14.88 8.64
CA LEU A 202 15.16 -14.50 8.10
C LEU A 202 15.20 -13.02 7.73
N TYR A 203 14.16 -12.52 7.04
CA TYR A 203 14.06 -11.12 6.66
C TYR A 203 13.90 -10.20 7.89
N ASP A 204 13.09 -10.62 8.86
CA ASP A 204 12.95 -9.92 10.14
C ASP A 204 14.30 -9.83 10.87
N PHE A 205 15.01 -10.95 11.01
CA PHE A 205 16.30 -11.00 11.70
C PHE A 205 17.37 -10.14 11.01
N LEU A 206 17.52 -10.27 9.71
CA LEU A 206 18.59 -9.59 8.97
C LEU A 206 18.36 -8.09 8.83
N ILE A 207 17.12 -7.65 8.63
CA ILE A 207 16.80 -6.28 8.23
C ILE A 207 15.81 -5.61 9.17
N MET A 208 14.59 -6.18 9.33
CA MET A 208 13.42 -5.44 9.79
C MET A 208 13.40 -5.20 11.31
N LYS A 209 14.13 -5.99 12.08
CA LYS A 209 14.18 -5.88 13.54
C LYS A 209 14.95 -4.66 14.01
N ASP A 210 16.15 -4.41 13.48
CA ASP A 210 17.02 -3.33 13.94
C ASP A 210 18.03 -2.81 12.90
N SER A 211 18.44 -3.61 11.91
CA SER A 211 19.48 -3.23 10.93
C SER A 211 19.07 -2.01 10.12
N TRP A 212 17.80 -1.93 9.74
CA TRP A 212 17.22 -0.83 8.99
C TRP A 212 17.37 0.51 9.70
N SER A 213 17.12 0.57 11.01
CA SER A 213 17.24 1.80 11.78
C SER A 213 18.69 2.12 12.17
N LYS A 214 19.51 1.10 12.45
CA LYS A 214 20.94 1.27 12.74
C LYS A 214 21.70 1.91 11.56
N GLY A 215 21.43 1.46 10.33
CA GLY A 215 22.01 2.07 9.14
C GLY A 215 21.64 3.54 8.98
N ARG A 216 20.37 3.90 9.25
CA ARG A 216 19.91 5.30 9.24
C ARG A 216 20.52 6.12 10.36
N GLN A 217 20.61 5.57 11.56
CA GLN A 217 21.24 6.24 12.70
C GLN A 217 22.71 6.59 12.43
N MET A 218 23.46 5.73 11.74
CA MET A 218 24.83 6.02 11.32
C MET A 218 24.94 7.28 10.48
N LEU A 219 23.89 7.64 9.76
CA LEU A 219 23.81 8.82 8.90
C LEU A 219 23.27 10.06 9.63
N GLY A 220 22.79 9.93 10.88
CA GLY A 220 22.27 11.03 11.67
C GLY A 220 20.76 11.19 11.62
N TYR A 221 20.02 10.19 11.15
CA TYR A 221 18.58 10.11 11.30
C TYR A 221 18.17 9.67 12.72
N ASN A 222 16.88 9.78 13.03
CA ASN A 222 16.36 9.34 14.31
C ASN A 222 16.60 7.83 14.54
N ASN A 223 16.89 7.49 15.78
CA ASN A 223 16.85 6.10 16.22
C ASN A 223 15.43 5.71 16.63
N THR A 224 15.05 4.48 16.33
CA THR A 224 13.82 3.88 16.79
C THR A 224 14.07 2.42 17.16
N ASN A 225 13.61 2.03 18.36
CA ASN A 225 13.71 0.66 18.86
C ASN A 225 12.46 -0.17 18.53
N ILE A 226 11.61 0.33 17.62
CA ILE A 226 10.38 -0.34 17.22
C ILE A 226 10.72 -1.28 16.05
N CYS A 227 10.25 -2.53 16.10
CA CYS A 227 10.33 -3.43 14.97
C CYS A 227 9.53 -2.84 13.78
N LEU A 228 10.19 -2.75 12.63
CA LEU A 228 9.58 -2.14 11.45
C LEU A 228 8.47 -3.02 10.88
N MET A 229 8.69 -4.34 10.83
CA MET A 229 7.76 -5.29 10.23
C MET A 229 6.81 -5.90 11.27
N GLN A 230 5.54 -6.00 10.91
CA GLN A 230 4.50 -6.66 11.71
C GLN A 230 3.77 -7.67 10.84
N GLU A 231 3.42 -8.80 11.44
CA GLU A 231 2.63 -9.84 10.77
C GLU A 231 1.15 -9.68 11.13
N PHE A 232 0.30 -9.63 10.09
CA PHE A 232 -1.15 -9.74 10.21
C PHE A 232 -1.65 -10.79 9.23
N PHE A 233 -2.30 -11.83 9.73
CA PHE A 233 -2.84 -12.95 8.92
C PHE A 233 -1.78 -13.65 8.05
N GLY A 234 -0.56 -13.81 8.55
CA GLY A 234 0.54 -14.41 7.80
C GLY A 234 1.17 -13.49 6.75
N ARG A 235 0.77 -12.22 6.70
CA ARG A 235 1.30 -11.23 5.74
C ARG A 235 2.17 -10.21 6.44
N PRO A 236 3.30 -9.82 5.82
CA PRO A 236 4.17 -8.78 6.37
C PRO A 236 3.62 -7.39 6.07
N TYR A 237 3.66 -6.52 7.07
CA TYR A 237 3.32 -5.11 6.95
C TYR A 237 4.36 -4.25 7.64
N VAL A 238 4.66 -3.10 7.04
CA VAL A 238 5.54 -2.08 7.61
C VAL A 238 4.73 -1.18 8.54
N ASN A 239 5.27 -0.91 9.73
CA ASN A 239 4.79 0.14 10.62
C ASN A 239 5.23 1.50 10.06
N VAL A 240 4.32 2.18 9.36
CA VAL A 240 4.62 3.44 8.66
C VAL A 240 5.00 4.56 9.64
N ASN A 241 4.42 4.58 10.84
CA ASN A 241 4.77 5.56 11.87
C ASN A 241 6.24 5.43 12.29
N ALA A 242 6.71 4.20 12.52
CA ALA A 242 8.10 3.93 12.86
C ALA A 242 9.04 4.27 11.71
N SER A 243 8.67 3.91 10.47
CA SER A 243 9.41 4.26 9.27
C SER A 243 9.57 5.78 9.13
N PHE A 244 8.47 6.53 9.17
CA PHE A 244 8.50 7.99 9.00
C PHE A 244 9.31 8.69 10.09
N HIS A 245 9.16 8.24 11.35
CA HIS A 245 9.98 8.77 12.44
C HIS A 245 11.48 8.57 12.18
N SER A 246 11.87 7.38 11.72
CA SER A 246 13.26 7.03 11.45
C SER A 246 13.88 7.75 10.25
N LEU A 247 13.07 8.34 9.38
CA LEU A 247 13.50 9.06 8.17
C LEU A 247 13.62 10.57 8.38
N LEU A 248 13.37 11.07 9.59
CA LEU A 248 13.61 12.46 9.94
C LEU A 248 15.01 12.65 10.53
N PRO A 249 15.74 13.72 10.14
CA PRO A 249 17.00 14.10 10.78
C PRO A 249 16.84 14.29 12.29
N SER A 250 17.74 13.70 13.09
CA SER A 250 17.64 13.66 14.55
C SER A 250 17.74 15.03 15.23
N LYS A 251 18.30 16.03 14.54
CA LYS A 251 18.42 17.40 15.08
C LYS A 251 17.16 18.26 14.95
N ILE A 252 16.17 17.83 14.19
CA ILE A 252 14.87 18.49 14.15
C ILE A 252 14.23 18.32 15.54
N ASN A 253 13.73 19.41 16.14
CA ASN A 253 13.12 19.34 17.47
C ASN A 253 11.89 18.41 17.49
N ILE A 254 11.65 17.75 18.61
CA ILE A 254 10.63 16.71 18.77
C ILE A 254 9.21 17.21 18.47
N LYS A 255 8.88 18.47 18.82
CA LYS A 255 7.55 19.04 18.54
C LYS A 255 7.31 19.17 17.05
N LEU A 256 8.31 19.66 16.32
CA LEU A 256 8.25 19.80 14.85
C LEU A 256 8.23 18.42 14.17
N GLN A 257 9.03 17.45 14.65
CA GLN A 257 8.99 16.07 14.14
C GLN A 257 7.59 15.46 14.27
N LYS A 258 6.95 15.55 15.44
CA LYS A 258 5.58 15.03 15.67
C LYS A 258 4.58 15.69 14.71
N LYS A 259 4.69 16.99 14.50
CA LYS A 259 3.82 17.74 13.60
C LYS A 259 4.01 17.31 12.15
N LEU A 260 5.26 17.11 11.72
CA LEU A 260 5.60 16.60 10.38
C LEU A 260 5.06 15.18 10.18
N ILE A 261 5.27 14.27 11.12
CA ILE A 261 4.77 12.89 11.01
C ILE A 261 3.24 12.88 10.88
N LYS A 262 2.52 13.68 11.70
CA LYS A 262 1.06 13.81 11.59
C LYS A 262 0.63 14.29 10.19
N TYR A 263 1.34 15.27 9.64
CA TYR A 263 1.10 15.77 8.28
C TYR A 263 1.37 14.68 7.22
N PHE A 264 2.49 13.97 7.31
CA PHE A 264 2.86 12.92 6.34
C PHE A 264 1.86 11.75 6.38
N LEU A 265 1.45 11.30 7.56
CA LEU A 265 0.45 10.25 7.72
C LEU A 265 -0.90 10.67 7.16
N LYS A 266 -1.31 11.94 7.37
CA LYS A 266 -2.52 12.49 6.77
C LYS A 266 -2.44 12.47 5.25
N LYS A 267 -1.33 12.93 4.68
CA LYS A 267 -1.10 12.96 3.23
C LYS A 267 -1.11 11.55 2.61
N LEU A 268 -0.48 10.58 3.27
CA LEU A 268 -0.53 9.18 2.82
C LEU A 268 -1.94 8.60 2.91
N LYS A 269 -2.71 8.93 3.95
CA LYS A 269 -4.09 8.47 4.13
C LYS A 269 -5.03 9.03 3.06
N GLU A 270 -4.79 10.28 2.63
CA GLU A 270 -5.53 10.92 1.54
C GLU A 270 -5.12 10.36 0.17
N LYS A 271 -3.86 9.93 0.00
CA LYS A 271 -3.30 9.41 -1.24
C LYS A 271 -2.61 8.05 -1.02
N PRO A 272 -3.37 6.99 -0.69
CA PRO A 272 -2.79 5.68 -0.33
C PRO A 272 -1.99 5.01 -1.46
N TYR A 273 -2.23 5.38 -2.72
CA TYR A 273 -1.46 4.90 -3.87
C TYR A 273 0.01 5.38 -3.89
N LEU A 274 0.38 6.34 -3.02
CA LEU A 274 1.77 6.80 -2.86
C LEU A 274 2.56 5.98 -1.85
N HIS A 275 2.05 4.85 -1.37
CA HIS A 275 2.69 4.07 -0.31
C HIS A 275 4.05 3.46 -0.71
N ASP A 276 4.32 3.28 -1.99
CA ASP A 276 5.59 2.83 -2.56
C ASP A 276 6.55 3.99 -2.93
N LYS A 277 6.07 5.25 -2.86
CA LYS A 277 6.79 6.47 -3.26
C LYS A 277 6.93 7.49 -2.14
N VAL A 278 6.71 7.07 -0.89
CA VAL A 278 6.64 7.98 0.27
C VAL A 278 7.88 8.85 0.43
N GLU A 279 9.06 8.34 0.12
CA GLU A 279 10.32 9.05 0.33
C GLU A 279 10.51 10.24 -0.62
N PHE A 280 9.92 10.20 -1.81
CA PHE A 280 10.02 11.27 -2.80
C PHE A 280 8.80 12.20 -2.80
N GLU A 281 7.61 11.64 -2.56
CA GLU A 281 6.34 12.33 -2.73
C GLU A 281 5.74 12.88 -1.44
N ILE A 282 6.11 12.31 -0.28
CA ILE A 282 5.50 12.63 1.01
C ILE A 282 6.49 13.23 1.99
N LEU A 283 7.65 12.57 2.18
CA LEU A 283 8.59 12.88 3.25
C LEU A 283 9.59 14.00 2.88
N PHE A 284 10.17 14.61 3.91
CA PHE A 284 11.34 15.50 3.81
C PHE A 284 12.51 14.85 4.55
N THR A 285 13.19 13.94 3.87
CA THR A 285 14.26 13.13 4.46
C THR A 285 15.64 13.80 4.37
N CYS A 286 15.79 14.75 3.47
CA CYS A 286 16.97 15.59 3.24
C CYS A 286 16.53 16.88 2.56
N TYR A 287 17.47 17.81 2.37
CA TYR A 287 17.24 18.96 1.48
C TYR A 287 17.14 18.48 0.03
N ASP A 288 16.25 19.09 -0.73
CA ASP A 288 16.20 19.03 -2.18
C ASP A 288 15.89 20.41 -2.76
N PHE A 289 16.22 20.62 -4.02
CA PHE A 289 16.06 21.92 -4.67
C PHE A 289 14.59 22.34 -4.84
N SER A 290 13.65 21.41 -4.75
CA SER A 290 12.20 21.68 -4.77
C SER A 290 11.62 22.02 -3.38
N LEU A 291 12.43 22.03 -2.34
CA LEU A 291 11.99 22.18 -0.94
C LEU A 291 11.14 23.43 -0.74
N ARG A 292 11.54 24.57 -1.31
CA ARG A 292 10.79 25.83 -1.17
C ARG A 292 9.34 25.73 -1.66
N ARG A 293 9.10 24.97 -2.74
CA ARG A 293 7.75 24.69 -3.23
C ARG A 293 6.98 23.80 -2.26
N LYS A 294 7.63 22.76 -1.72
CA LYS A 294 7.05 21.84 -0.72
C LYS A 294 6.71 22.56 0.59
N LEU A 295 7.52 23.52 1.03
CA LEU A 295 7.26 24.35 2.22
C LEU A 295 5.98 25.19 2.10
N LYS A 296 5.61 25.64 0.89
CA LYS A 296 4.34 26.36 0.67
C LYS A 296 3.12 25.49 1.03
N ASP A 297 3.21 24.16 0.80
CA ASP A 297 2.14 23.24 1.16
C ASP A 297 2.06 23.04 2.68
N LEU A 298 3.19 22.98 3.38
CA LEU A 298 3.22 22.96 4.85
C LEU A 298 2.59 24.23 5.45
N LYS A 299 2.83 25.41 4.86
CA LYS A 299 2.20 26.67 5.32
C LYS A 299 0.68 26.60 5.28
N LYS A 300 0.10 26.02 4.22
CA LYS A 300 -1.33 25.76 4.11
C LYS A 300 -1.87 24.77 5.15
N ASN A 301 -0.99 23.97 5.76
CA ASN A 301 -1.31 22.98 6.78
C ASN A 301 -0.87 23.40 8.19
N ASN A 302 -1.00 24.70 8.50
CA ASN A 302 -0.81 25.32 9.82
C ASN A 302 0.64 25.27 10.36
N PHE A 303 1.67 25.16 9.49
CA PHE A 303 3.05 25.37 9.90
C PHE A 303 3.38 26.86 9.91
N THR A 304 4.00 27.34 10.99
CA THR A 304 4.41 28.73 11.12
C THR A 304 5.67 29.03 10.32
N GLU A 305 5.89 30.28 9.92
CA GLU A 305 7.11 30.71 9.21
C GLU A 305 8.39 30.38 10.01
N LYS A 306 8.34 30.44 11.34
CA LYS A 306 9.45 30.08 12.20
C LYS A 306 9.76 28.58 12.10
N GLU A 307 8.74 27.72 12.11
CA GLU A 307 8.88 26.27 11.95
C GLU A 307 9.46 25.91 10.58
N LEU A 308 8.99 26.59 9.51
CA LEU A 308 9.45 26.37 8.15
C LEU A 308 10.94 26.76 7.99
N LYS A 309 11.35 27.91 8.53
CA LYS A 309 12.74 28.35 8.53
C LYS A 309 13.66 27.38 9.30
N ILE A 310 13.21 26.89 10.47
CA ILE A 310 13.96 25.87 11.24
C ILE A 310 14.10 24.60 10.43
N LEU A 311 13.01 24.11 9.82
CA LEU A 311 13.03 22.90 9.02
C LEU A 311 13.99 23.02 7.83
N GLU A 312 13.90 24.09 7.06
CA GLU A 312 14.78 24.35 5.92
C GLU A 312 16.26 24.36 6.35
N LYS A 313 16.59 25.10 7.40
CA LYS A 313 17.95 25.17 7.96
C LYS A 313 18.48 23.81 8.39
N GLU A 314 17.66 23.03 9.13
CA GLU A 314 18.08 21.71 9.61
C GLU A 314 18.25 20.71 8.46
N LEU A 315 17.40 20.74 7.43
CA LEU A 315 17.56 19.90 6.24
C LEU A 315 18.81 20.26 5.45
N ILE A 316 19.12 21.54 5.26
CA ILE A 316 20.34 22.01 4.60
C ILE A 316 21.58 21.54 5.38
N ASN A 317 21.63 21.80 6.68
CA ASN A 317 22.74 21.42 7.55
C ASN A 317 22.97 19.91 7.55
N PHE A 318 21.89 19.15 7.65
CA PHE A 318 21.91 17.69 7.61
C PHE A 318 22.49 17.18 6.29
N THR A 319 21.98 17.68 5.17
CA THR A 319 22.39 17.22 3.83
C THR A 319 23.85 17.58 3.55
N ASN A 320 24.29 18.80 3.88
CA ASN A 320 25.68 19.22 3.75
C ASN A 320 26.63 18.36 4.59
N LYS A 321 26.23 18.05 5.85
CA LYS A 321 27.01 17.14 6.70
C LYS A 321 27.11 15.76 6.08
N LEU A 322 26.00 15.24 5.56
CA LEU A 322 25.92 13.92 4.96
C LEU A 322 26.82 13.81 3.72
N ILE A 323 26.77 14.80 2.82
CA ILE A 323 27.65 14.88 1.63
C ILE A 323 29.12 14.86 2.05
N LYS A 324 29.51 15.69 3.02
CA LYS A 324 30.88 15.74 3.52
C LYS A 324 31.36 14.43 4.15
N GLN A 325 30.46 13.68 4.78
CA GLN A 325 30.77 12.43 5.45
C GLN A 325 30.72 11.21 4.52
N THR A 326 30.12 11.31 3.35
CA THR A 326 29.93 10.20 2.41
C THR A 326 31.22 9.44 2.09
N PRO A 327 32.38 10.07 1.76
CA PRO A 327 33.63 9.33 1.48
C PRO A 327 34.06 8.46 2.66
N ASN A 328 33.97 8.96 3.90
CA ASN A 328 34.33 8.22 5.10
C ASN A 328 33.34 7.05 5.36
N ILE A 329 32.05 7.26 5.13
CA ILE A 329 31.01 6.21 5.25
C ILE A 329 31.30 5.08 4.25
N LEU A 330 31.60 5.42 3.01
CA LEU A 330 31.94 4.43 1.97
C LEU A 330 33.21 3.65 2.32
N SER A 331 34.26 4.32 2.80
CA SER A 331 35.51 3.67 3.25
C SER A 331 35.24 2.68 4.40
N LYS A 332 34.51 3.11 5.43
CA LYS A 332 34.12 2.24 6.57
C LYS A 332 33.28 1.04 6.12
N THR A 333 32.39 1.25 5.17
CA THR A 333 31.59 0.17 4.59
C THR A 333 32.45 -0.83 3.86
N ASN A 334 33.37 -0.40 3.02
CA ASN A 334 34.29 -1.30 2.32
C ASN A 334 35.15 -2.11 3.31
N THR A 335 35.64 -1.49 4.38
CA THR A 335 36.34 -2.20 5.46
C THR A 335 35.45 -3.25 6.11
N SER A 336 34.19 -2.90 6.42
CA SER A 336 33.22 -3.82 7.00
C SER A 336 32.94 -5.04 6.10
N LEU A 337 32.78 -4.80 4.80
CA LEU A 337 32.57 -5.86 3.81
C LEU A 337 33.80 -6.78 3.67
N LYS A 338 35.02 -6.25 3.74
CA LYS A 338 36.23 -7.06 3.78
C LYS A 338 36.27 -7.98 5.00
N ILE A 339 35.89 -7.48 6.18
CA ILE A 339 35.77 -8.29 7.40
C ILE A 339 34.73 -9.41 7.21
N LEU A 340 33.58 -9.09 6.63
CA LEU A 340 32.55 -10.08 6.33
C LEU A 340 33.06 -11.19 5.42
N GLU A 341 33.76 -10.82 4.37
CA GLU A 341 34.32 -11.79 3.42
C GLU A 341 35.38 -12.68 4.08
N THR A 342 36.28 -12.13 4.90
CA THR A 342 37.25 -12.92 5.67
C THR A 342 36.55 -13.94 6.57
N LYS A 343 35.55 -13.51 7.36
CA LYS A 343 34.77 -14.41 8.22
C LYS A 343 34.00 -15.50 7.44
N ARG A 344 33.51 -15.16 6.26
CA ARG A 344 32.87 -16.12 5.36
C ARG A 344 33.85 -17.18 4.87
N ARG A 345 35.08 -16.78 4.51
CA ARG A 345 36.15 -17.72 4.06
C ARG A 345 36.63 -18.64 5.19
N GLU A 346 36.87 -18.07 6.38
CA GLU A 346 37.27 -18.85 7.57
C GLU A 346 36.20 -19.92 7.85
N SER A 347 34.93 -19.62 7.77
CA SER A 347 33.86 -20.55 8.04
C SER A 347 33.72 -21.68 7.00
N LYS A 348 34.28 -21.56 5.79
CA LYS A 348 34.22 -22.62 4.77
C LYS A 348 35.03 -23.86 5.16
N ASN A 349 36.10 -23.69 5.89
CA ASN A 349 37.09 -24.74 6.20
C ASN A 349 36.76 -25.56 7.45
N GLU A 350 35.68 -25.22 8.18
CA GLU A 350 35.26 -25.94 9.36
C GLU A 350 34.43 -27.16 8.97
N SER A 351 34.93 -28.37 9.23
CA SER A 351 34.19 -29.63 9.21
C SER A 351 33.57 -29.85 10.58
N GLY A 352 32.36 -30.40 10.65
CA GLY A 352 31.72 -30.64 11.93
C GLY A 352 30.42 -31.43 11.81
N ASN A 353 29.90 -31.85 12.96
CA ASN A 353 28.62 -32.55 13.09
C ASN A 353 27.44 -31.60 12.82
N TYR A 354 26.19 -32.06 12.94
CA TYR A 354 25.00 -31.26 12.69
C TYR A 354 24.89 -30.02 13.58
N LYS A 355 25.27 -30.09 14.86
CA LYS A 355 25.24 -28.98 15.80
C LYS A 355 26.24 -27.88 15.39
N ASP A 356 27.46 -28.31 14.98
CA ASP A 356 28.49 -27.39 14.51
C ASP A 356 28.04 -26.65 13.26
N LYS A 357 27.35 -27.33 12.33
CA LYS A 357 26.78 -26.71 11.14
C LYS A 357 25.70 -25.69 11.46
N LEU A 358 24.85 -25.94 12.48
CA LEU A 358 23.86 -24.96 12.94
C LEU A 358 24.52 -23.73 13.56
N HIS A 359 25.49 -23.90 14.45
CA HIS A 359 26.24 -22.77 15.03
C HIS A 359 26.98 -21.98 13.96
N LYS A 360 27.53 -22.63 12.97
CA LYS A 360 28.14 -21.97 11.83
C LYS A 360 27.15 -21.14 11.04
N ALA A 361 25.97 -21.66 10.73
CA ALA A 361 24.91 -20.95 10.04
C ALA A 361 24.45 -19.72 10.85
N GLU A 362 24.27 -19.87 12.16
CA GLU A 362 23.92 -18.78 13.06
C GLU A 362 24.98 -17.68 13.09
N ASN A 363 26.26 -18.05 13.17
CA ASN A 363 27.39 -17.11 13.15
C ASN A 363 27.49 -16.37 11.81
N LEU A 364 27.28 -17.05 10.69
CA LEU A 364 27.25 -16.45 9.37
C LEU A 364 26.11 -15.41 9.26
N LEU A 365 24.92 -15.73 9.76
CA LEU A 365 23.80 -14.79 9.79
C LEU A 365 24.07 -13.57 10.68
N LYS A 366 24.66 -13.77 11.88
CA LYS A 366 25.07 -12.67 12.76
C LYS A 366 26.13 -11.78 12.10
N ASN A 367 27.12 -12.37 11.43
CA ASN A 367 28.13 -11.63 10.69
C ASN A 367 27.56 -10.90 9.49
N CYS A 368 26.68 -11.53 8.71
CA CYS A 368 25.94 -10.88 7.62
C CYS A 368 25.17 -9.67 8.13
N LYS A 369 24.44 -9.80 9.24
CA LYS A 369 23.72 -8.71 9.87
C LYS A 369 24.64 -7.55 10.29
N LYS A 370 25.72 -7.86 11.01
CA LYS A 370 26.62 -6.89 11.62
C LYS A 370 27.47 -6.16 10.57
N TYR A 371 28.07 -6.88 9.65
CA TYR A 371 29.05 -6.35 8.71
C TYR A 371 28.50 -6.12 7.30
N GLY A 372 27.32 -6.64 6.97
CA GLY A 372 26.64 -6.54 5.68
C GLY A 372 25.38 -5.68 5.72
N THR A 373 24.29 -6.17 6.31
CA THR A 373 22.97 -5.54 6.15
C THR A 373 22.85 -4.16 6.79
N ILE A 374 23.53 -3.91 7.92
CA ILE A 374 23.56 -2.57 8.53
C ILE A 374 24.24 -1.58 7.57
N GLN A 375 25.36 -1.99 6.97
CA GLN A 375 26.10 -1.18 6.00
C GLN A 375 25.29 -0.95 4.73
N PHE A 376 24.64 -2.00 4.23
CA PHE A 376 23.73 -1.90 3.09
C PHE A 376 22.59 -0.91 3.36
N SER A 377 21.98 -0.94 4.56
CA SER A 377 20.95 0.03 4.94
C SER A 377 21.44 1.48 4.89
N ALA A 378 22.67 1.74 5.35
CA ALA A 378 23.26 3.07 5.29
C ALA A 378 23.50 3.52 3.83
N ILE A 379 24.09 2.66 3.00
CA ILE A 379 24.37 2.99 1.59
C ILE A 379 23.08 3.16 0.79
N ALA A 380 22.10 2.28 0.96
CA ALA A 380 20.80 2.42 0.33
C ALA A 380 20.18 3.79 0.65
N ARG A 381 20.26 4.22 1.91
CA ARG A 381 19.78 5.57 2.29
C ARG A 381 20.56 6.70 1.63
N LEU A 382 21.89 6.58 1.51
CA LEU A 382 22.71 7.55 0.77
C LEU A 382 22.29 7.62 -0.71
N ALA A 383 22.03 6.48 -1.34
CA ALA A 383 21.57 6.43 -2.73
C ALA A 383 20.21 7.15 -2.91
N PHE A 384 19.28 6.98 -1.95
CA PHE A 384 18.01 7.74 -1.96
C PHE A 384 18.21 9.24 -1.81
N VAL A 385 19.15 9.69 -0.98
CA VAL A 385 19.50 11.11 -0.84
C VAL A 385 20.09 11.64 -2.14
N ALA A 386 21.04 10.91 -2.75
CA ALA A 386 21.64 11.28 -4.04
C ALA A 386 20.55 11.38 -5.13
N LYS A 387 19.65 10.41 -5.23
CA LYS A 387 18.53 10.44 -6.17
C LYS A 387 17.57 11.61 -5.91
N THR A 388 17.33 11.96 -4.65
CA THR A 388 16.49 13.11 -4.28
C THR A 388 17.10 14.42 -4.75
N LEU A 389 18.42 14.59 -4.54
CA LEU A 389 19.16 15.77 -5.03
C LEU A 389 19.14 15.83 -6.56
N LEU A 390 19.43 14.72 -7.22
CA LEU A 390 19.45 14.62 -8.69
C LEU A 390 18.08 14.97 -9.30
N ASN A 391 17.00 14.42 -8.74
CA ASN A 391 15.64 14.71 -9.17
C ASN A 391 15.24 16.20 -9.01
N GLY A 392 15.91 16.92 -8.14
CA GLY A 392 15.68 18.35 -7.93
C GLY A 392 16.50 19.27 -8.84
N VAL A 393 17.49 18.74 -9.58
CA VAL A 393 18.38 19.54 -10.45
C VAL A 393 17.61 20.36 -11.49
N PRO A 394 16.53 19.87 -12.12
CA PRO A 394 15.73 20.65 -13.08
C PRO A 394 15.08 21.92 -12.49
N GLU A 395 14.95 22.00 -11.18
CA GLU A 395 14.38 23.18 -10.51
C GLU A 395 15.37 24.37 -10.47
N ILE A 396 16.68 24.12 -10.66
CA ILE A 396 17.74 25.11 -10.51
C ILE A 396 18.69 25.20 -11.72
N SER A 397 18.48 24.40 -12.74
CA SER A 397 19.32 24.35 -13.93
C SER A 397 18.48 24.09 -15.20
N ASN A 398 19.13 24.21 -16.35
CA ASN A 398 18.51 23.88 -17.64
C ASN A 398 18.51 22.37 -17.96
N ILE A 399 19.01 21.53 -17.04
CA ILE A 399 19.02 20.07 -17.21
C ILE A 399 17.60 19.55 -17.09
N THR A 400 17.17 18.78 -18.08
CA THR A 400 15.83 18.20 -18.13
C THR A 400 15.76 16.87 -17.37
N LYS A 401 14.56 16.44 -17.03
CA LYS A 401 14.35 15.08 -16.46
C LYS A 401 14.83 13.99 -17.40
N HIS A 402 14.67 14.17 -18.69
CA HIS A 402 15.12 13.21 -19.71
C HIS A 402 16.65 13.04 -19.68
N GLU A 403 17.42 14.11 -19.55
CA GLU A 403 18.87 14.05 -19.42
C GLU A 403 19.31 13.36 -18.12
N ILE A 404 18.56 13.56 -17.02
CA ILE A 404 18.78 12.82 -15.78
C ILE A 404 18.51 11.31 -15.98
N ASP A 405 17.45 10.95 -16.69
CA ASP A 405 17.14 9.55 -16.98
C ASP A 405 18.22 8.92 -17.87
N ILE A 406 18.75 9.64 -18.86
CA ILE A 406 19.88 9.20 -19.67
C ILE A 406 21.11 8.95 -18.78
N PHE A 407 21.43 9.90 -17.89
CA PHE A 407 22.54 9.76 -16.96
C PHE A 407 22.35 8.54 -16.05
N MET A 408 21.17 8.36 -15.46
CA MET A 408 20.88 7.22 -14.60
C MET A 408 21.00 5.89 -15.34
N ASN A 409 20.54 5.83 -16.58
CA ASN A 409 20.65 4.63 -17.43
C ASN A 409 22.09 4.35 -17.91
N SER A 410 22.96 5.34 -17.91
CA SER A 410 24.39 5.17 -18.23
C SER A 410 25.19 4.50 -17.10
N ILE A 411 24.63 4.47 -15.88
CA ILE A 411 25.29 3.83 -14.75
C ILE A 411 25.16 2.31 -14.91
N SER A 412 26.31 1.64 -15.13
CA SER A 412 26.33 0.17 -15.19
C SER A 412 26.03 -0.42 -13.81
N THR A 413 25.01 -1.27 -13.77
CA THR A 413 24.61 -2.03 -12.59
C THR A 413 24.47 -3.50 -12.99
N SER A 414 24.55 -4.43 -12.02
CA SER A 414 24.29 -5.85 -12.28
C SER A 414 22.94 -6.11 -12.95
N VAL A 415 21.95 -5.24 -12.72
CA VAL A 415 20.64 -5.32 -13.39
C VAL A 415 20.74 -4.91 -14.86
N THR A 416 21.46 -3.84 -15.17
CA THR A 416 21.68 -3.40 -16.55
C THR A 416 22.55 -4.39 -17.32
N GLU A 417 23.53 -5.02 -16.67
CA GLU A 417 24.33 -6.10 -17.25
C GLU A 417 23.46 -7.33 -17.54
N PHE A 418 22.67 -7.78 -16.56
CA PHE A 418 21.73 -8.88 -16.75
C PHE A 418 20.71 -8.63 -17.87
N GLN A 419 20.19 -7.40 -17.98
CA GLN A 419 19.30 -7.03 -19.07
C GLN A 419 20.01 -7.09 -20.44
N LYS A 420 21.27 -6.64 -20.53
CA LYS A 420 22.06 -6.79 -21.75
C LYS A 420 22.23 -8.25 -22.12
N ASP A 421 22.55 -9.13 -21.15
CA ASP A 421 22.72 -10.56 -21.37
C ASP A 421 21.45 -11.28 -21.81
N LEU A 422 20.26 -10.74 -21.51
CA LEU A 422 18.97 -11.29 -21.94
C LEU A 422 18.62 -10.93 -23.41
N PHE A 423 19.23 -9.88 -23.96
CA PHE A 423 18.94 -9.39 -25.31
C PHE A 423 20.06 -9.72 -26.33
N TYR A 424 21.09 -10.45 -25.91
CA TYR A 424 22.15 -11.01 -26.73
C TYR A 424 22.18 -12.55 -26.57
#